data_82d3f3ef0ce7441fd36bedfdf2d0282f
#
_entry.id   82d3f3ef0ce7441fd36bedfdf2d0282f
#
_cell.length_a   1.000
_cell.length_b   1.000
_cell.length_c   1.000
_cell.angle_alpha   90.00
_cell.angle_beta   90.00
_cell.angle_gamma   90.00
#
_symmetry.space_group_name_H-M   'P 1'
#
loop_
_entity.id
_entity.type
_entity.pdbx_description
1 polymer ?
#
loop_
_entity_poly.entity_id
_entity_poly.type
_entity_poly.pdbx_seq_one_letter_code
_entity_poly.pdbx_strand_id
1 'polypeptide(L)'
;MAAGASKSPAVELEVEPYTVRISNPGRVYFPALGLTKLDLANYYLSVGDGIVRALRERPCMLHRFPDGLAGEKVHQKRVPHGAPPWLQTVRVEFPRYGRHADELCVTQLADVIWAVQMSTVEFHPWNSRRADTEKPDEWRIDLDPMPECDFATVRRVAHVAHEVLDELGIVGYPKTSGGRGLHLYIRIKPQWGFGDVRRAALAFAREVERRAPEDVTTTWWRKDRDPESLFIDYNQNARDHTIASAYSVRGNPEATVSTPISWDEIDAVEPNDFTIRTVPDRFAKLGDLHAPIDDVAHSLDPLLEWAERDERAGLEGPAEPAS
;
A
#
# COMPACT_ATOMS: atom_id res chain seq x y z
N MET A 1 3.36 -42.83 29.03
CA MET A 1 3.56 -41.41 29.43
C MET A 1 3.58 -40.57 28.20
N ALA A 2 2.50 -39.84 27.91
CA ALA A 2 2.46 -38.93 26.78
C ALA A 2 3.37 -37.74 27.10
N ALA A 3 4.40 -37.53 26.29
CA ALA A 3 5.24 -36.34 26.36
C ALA A 3 4.35 -35.12 26.14
N GLY A 4 4.17 -34.31 27.19
CA GLY A 4 3.45 -33.05 27.09
C GLY A 4 4.11 -32.15 26.05
N ALA A 5 3.38 -31.82 25.00
CA ALA A 5 3.84 -30.86 24.00
C ALA A 5 4.17 -29.54 24.76
N SER A 6 5.45 -29.20 24.82
CA SER A 6 5.92 -27.94 25.38
C SER A 6 5.21 -26.82 24.59
N LYS A 7 4.36 -26.05 25.27
CA LYS A 7 3.74 -24.85 24.66
C LYS A 7 4.85 -23.90 24.22
N SER A 8 4.83 -23.51 22.94
CA SER A 8 5.78 -22.52 22.42
C SER A 8 5.78 -21.26 23.32
N PRO A 9 6.96 -20.63 23.54
CA PRO A 9 7.03 -19.35 24.25
C PRO A 9 6.03 -18.36 23.67
N ALA A 10 5.38 -17.58 24.53
CA ALA A 10 4.40 -16.59 24.08
C ALA A 10 4.39 -15.38 25.01
N VAL A 11 4.02 -14.24 24.47
CA VAL A 11 3.77 -12.98 25.15
C VAL A 11 2.33 -12.57 24.85
N GLU A 12 1.63 -12.04 25.84
CA GLU A 12 0.31 -11.43 25.66
C GLU A 12 0.47 -9.92 25.56
N LEU A 13 -0.09 -9.34 24.51
CA LEU A 13 -0.11 -7.91 24.27
C LEU A 13 -1.53 -7.39 24.49
N GLU A 14 -1.66 -6.43 25.38
CA GLU A 14 -2.92 -5.72 25.61
C GLU A 14 -3.13 -4.74 24.46
N VAL A 15 -4.20 -4.94 23.68
CA VAL A 15 -4.60 -4.11 22.54
C VAL A 15 -6.10 -3.88 22.64
N GLU A 16 -6.48 -2.94 23.49
CA GLU A 16 -7.87 -2.73 23.86
C GLU A 16 -8.86 -2.76 22.67
N PRO A 17 -9.99 -3.45 22.81
CA PRO A 17 -10.48 -4.13 24.02
C PRO A 17 -10.03 -5.60 24.16
N TYR A 18 -9.01 -6.02 23.43
CA TYR A 18 -8.57 -7.42 23.35
C TYR A 18 -7.15 -7.60 23.88
N THR A 19 -6.86 -8.85 24.27
CA THR A 19 -5.51 -9.34 24.49
C THR A 19 -5.12 -10.24 23.34
N VAL A 20 -4.00 -9.95 22.67
CA VAL A 20 -3.50 -10.73 21.52
C VAL A 20 -2.26 -11.50 21.95
N ARG A 21 -2.33 -12.83 21.84
CA ARG A 21 -1.23 -13.72 22.18
C ARG A 21 -0.26 -13.84 21.01
N ILE A 22 1.00 -13.43 21.20
CA ILE A 22 2.10 -13.57 20.24
C ILE A 22 2.91 -14.83 20.59
N SER A 23 2.82 -15.86 19.78
CA SER A 23 3.63 -17.08 19.91
C SER A 23 4.99 -16.92 19.25
N ASN A 24 6.02 -17.55 19.83
CA ASN A 24 7.42 -17.45 19.36
C ASN A 24 7.88 -15.99 19.20
N PRO A 25 7.73 -15.13 20.23
CA PRO A 25 8.02 -13.68 20.12
C PRO A 25 9.48 -13.42 19.72
N GLY A 26 10.42 -14.27 20.13
CA GLY A 26 11.84 -14.17 19.81
C GLY A 26 12.24 -14.73 18.44
N ARG A 27 11.28 -15.19 17.61
CA ARG A 27 11.61 -15.63 16.25
C ARG A 27 12.15 -14.44 15.44
N VAL A 28 13.34 -14.58 14.89
CA VAL A 28 13.99 -13.54 14.07
C VAL A 28 13.28 -13.44 12.72
N TYR A 29 12.75 -12.26 12.42
CA TYR A 29 12.13 -11.96 11.14
C TYR A 29 13.08 -11.27 10.16
N PHE A 30 13.91 -10.38 10.66
CA PHE A 30 14.88 -9.62 9.88
C PHE A 30 16.32 -9.98 10.33
N PRO A 31 16.93 -11.04 9.76
CA PRO A 31 18.22 -11.55 10.24
C PRO A 31 19.33 -10.52 10.22
N ALA A 32 19.38 -9.67 9.18
CA ALA A 32 20.40 -8.63 9.03
C ALA A 32 20.36 -7.59 10.17
N LEU A 33 19.19 -7.39 10.79
CA LEU A 33 18.96 -6.39 11.83
C LEU A 33 18.78 -7.01 13.23
N GLY A 34 18.67 -8.35 13.31
CA GLY A 34 18.37 -9.08 14.54
C GLY A 34 16.96 -8.81 15.09
N LEU A 35 16.04 -8.28 14.26
CA LEU A 35 14.68 -7.94 14.69
C LEU A 35 13.79 -9.17 14.70
N THR A 36 12.98 -9.26 15.75
CA THR A 36 12.12 -10.39 16.04
C THR A 36 10.66 -10.14 15.67
N LYS A 37 9.85 -11.17 15.81
CA LYS A 37 8.38 -11.07 15.69
C LYS A 37 7.79 -10.08 16.69
N LEU A 38 8.33 -10.04 17.92
CA LEU A 38 7.88 -9.10 18.94
C LEU A 38 8.25 -7.66 18.57
N ASP A 39 9.43 -7.42 17.99
CA ASP A 39 9.83 -6.09 17.53
C ASP A 39 8.88 -5.60 16.42
N LEU A 40 8.47 -6.48 15.51
CA LEU A 40 7.48 -6.16 14.48
C LEU A 40 6.10 -5.82 15.09
N ALA A 41 5.66 -6.58 16.11
CA ALA A 41 4.41 -6.28 16.80
C ALA A 41 4.47 -4.92 17.52
N ASN A 42 5.58 -4.64 18.23
CA ASN A 42 5.80 -3.37 18.92
C ASN A 42 5.84 -2.19 17.95
N TYR A 43 6.43 -2.38 16.77
CA TYR A 43 6.39 -1.37 15.72
C TYR A 43 4.94 -1.02 15.34
N TYR A 44 4.09 -2.01 15.03
CA TYR A 44 2.71 -1.74 14.66
C TYR A 44 1.88 -1.15 15.81
N LEU A 45 2.20 -1.48 17.05
CA LEU A 45 1.61 -0.79 18.21
C LEU A 45 1.98 0.69 18.22
N SER A 46 3.22 1.04 17.91
CA SER A 46 3.71 2.43 17.96
C SER A 46 3.11 3.33 16.85
N VAL A 47 2.66 2.77 15.74
CA VAL A 47 2.05 3.50 14.61
C VAL A 47 0.55 3.16 14.45
N GLY A 48 -0.08 2.70 15.54
CA GLY A 48 -1.41 2.09 15.54
C GLY A 48 -2.49 2.91 14.86
N ASP A 49 -2.61 4.20 15.19
CA ASP A 49 -3.63 5.08 14.60
C ASP A 49 -3.43 5.24 13.10
N GLY A 50 -2.19 5.38 12.64
CA GLY A 50 -1.85 5.54 11.23
C GLY A 50 -2.13 4.29 10.41
N ILE A 51 -1.68 3.11 10.86
CA ILE A 51 -1.91 1.86 10.12
C ILE A 51 -3.39 1.48 10.12
N VAL A 52 -4.11 1.66 11.22
CA VAL A 52 -5.55 1.38 11.29
C VAL A 52 -6.32 2.31 10.36
N ARG A 53 -6.01 3.62 10.34
CA ARG A 53 -6.64 4.55 9.40
C ARG A 53 -6.41 4.11 7.95
N ALA A 54 -5.18 3.76 7.59
CA ALA A 54 -4.83 3.37 6.23
C ALA A 54 -5.54 2.10 5.75
N LEU A 55 -5.81 1.16 6.67
CA LEU A 55 -6.43 -0.14 6.38
C LEU A 55 -7.95 -0.17 6.64
N ARG A 56 -8.49 0.88 7.29
CA ARG A 56 -9.86 0.86 7.81
C ARG A 56 -10.89 0.51 6.76
N GLU A 57 -11.70 -0.52 7.07
CA GLU A 57 -12.83 -0.96 6.26
C GLU A 57 -12.44 -1.49 4.86
N ARG A 58 -11.17 -1.84 4.64
CA ARG A 58 -10.68 -2.34 3.36
C ARG A 58 -10.41 -3.84 3.41
N PRO A 59 -10.78 -4.59 2.36
CA PRO A 59 -10.22 -5.92 2.16
C PRO A 59 -8.69 -5.82 2.10
N CYS A 60 -7.99 -6.74 2.76
CA CYS A 60 -6.55 -6.65 2.87
C CYS A 60 -5.87 -7.98 2.56
N MET A 61 -5.05 -8.01 1.51
CA MET A 61 -4.13 -9.09 1.26
C MET A 61 -2.92 -8.97 2.20
N LEU A 62 -2.57 -10.08 2.85
CA LEU A 62 -1.47 -10.15 3.80
C LEU A 62 -0.26 -10.82 3.17
N HIS A 63 0.91 -10.15 3.22
CA HIS A 63 2.17 -10.78 2.88
C HIS A 63 2.80 -11.34 4.15
N ARG A 64 2.79 -12.65 4.27
CA ARG A 64 3.26 -13.38 5.45
C ARG A 64 4.63 -14.00 5.20
N PHE A 65 5.40 -14.08 6.26
CA PHE A 65 6.72 -14.71 6.29
C PHE A 65 6.78 -15.68 7.49
N PRO A 66 6.17 -16.87 7.39
CA PRO A 66 6.06 -17.80 8.52
C PRO A 66 7.41 -18.17 9.15
N ASP A 67 8.46 -18.21 8.35
CA ASP A 67 9.82 -18.54 8.78
C ASP A 67 10.77 -17.34 8.79
N GLY A 68 10.21 -16.10 8.85
CA GLY A 68 10.95 -14.86 8.69
C GLY A 68 11.33 -14.60 7.22
N LEU A 69 12.09 -13.55 6.96
CA LEU A 69 12.47 -13.14 5.60
C LEU A 69 13.39 -14.16 4.89
N ALA A 70 14.04 -15.05 5.63
CA ALA A 70 14.84 -16.12 5.04
C ALA A 70 13.98 -17.24 4.43
N GLY A 71 12.69 -17.31 4.78
CA GLY A 71 11.73 -18.29 4.28
C GLY A 71 10.91 -17.77 3.09
N GLU A 72 9.96 -18.62 2.67
CA GLU A 72 9.07 -18.30 1.57
C GLU A 72 8.03 -17.23 1.97
N LYS A 73 7.80 -16.29 1.06
CA LYS A 73 6.73 -15.29 1.17
C LYS A 73 5.39 -15.90 0.75
N VAL A 74 4.40 -15.81 1.62
CA VAL A 74 3.04 -16.31 1.38
C VAL A 74 2.08 -15.14 1.20
N HIS A 75 1.39 -15.10 0.07
CA HIS A 75 0.30 -14.15 -0.19
C HIS A 75 -1.01 -14.74 0.33
N GLN A 76 -1.52 -14.20 1.44
CA GLN A 76 -2.75 -14.69 2.05
C GLN A 76 -3.91 -13.73 1.82
N LYS A 77 -4.93 -14.20 1.12
CA LYS A 77 -6.19 -13.49 0.88
C LYS A 77 -7.26 -13.87 1.89
N ARG A 78 -7.34 -15.14 2.32
CA ARG A 78 -8.40 -15.62 3.20
C ARG A 78 -7.99 -15.63 4.66
N VAL A 79 -8.88 -15.18 5.53
CA VAL A 79 -8.76 -15.40 6.97
C VAL A 79 -8.95 -16.91 7.24
N PRO A 80 -8.03 -17.57 7.98
CA PRO A 80 -8.09 -19.00 8.22
C PRO A 80 -9.23 -19.36 9.18
N HIS A 81 -9.69 -20.61 9.09
CA HIS A 81 -10.59 -21.19 10.08
C HIS A 81 -9.97 -21.14 11.48
N GLY A 82 -10.78 -20.82 12.49
CA GLY A 82 -10.32 -20.71 13.89
C GLY A 82 -9.72 -19.35 14.23
N ALA A 83 -9.82 -18.37 13.33
CA ALA A 83 -9.53 -16.99 13.67
C ALA A 83 -10.45 -16.48 14.78
N PRO A 84 -10.01 -15.50 15.61
CA PRO A 84 -10.83 -14.94 16.67
C PRO A 84 -12.17 -14.42 16.13
N PRO A 85 -13.28 -14.62 16.88
CA PRO A 85 -14.62 -14.24 16.39
C PRO A 85 -14.84 -12.74 16.30
N TRP A 86 -13.97 -11.93 16.88
CA TRP A 86 -14.04 -10.47 16.80
C TRP A 86 -13.41 -9.90 15.52
N LEU A 87 -12.64 -10.71 14.76
CA LEU A 87 -12.11 -10.28 13.46
C LEU A 87 -13.23 -10.07 12.45
N GLN A 88 -13.13 -8.98 11.73
CA GLN A 88 -14.03 -8.70 10.62
C GLN A 88 -13.43 -9.19 9.30
N THR A 89 -14.29 -9.70 8.44
CA THR A 89 -13.93 -10.08 7.09
C THR A 89 -14.88 -9.44 6.09
N VAL A 90 -14.41 -9.30 4.85
CA VAL A 90 -15.23 -8.88 3.73
C VAL A 90 -15.03 -9.83 2.56
N ARG A 91 -16.13 -10.22 1.94
CA ARG A 91 -16.09 -11.05 0.75
C ARG A 91 -15.73 -10.22 -0.46
N VAL A 92 -14.66 -10.63 -1.16
CA VAL A 92 -14.29 -10.10 -2.46
C VAL A 92 -14.41 -11.20 -3.51
N GLU A 93 -14.97 -10.83 -4.64
CA GLU A 93 -15.14 -11.74 -5.77
C GLU A 93 -13.94 -11.62 -6.72
N PHE A 94 -13.54 -12.74 -7.32
CA PHE A 94 -12.56 -12.83 -8.39
C PHE A 94 -13.22 -13.42 -9.62
N PRO A 95 -14.02 -12.60 -10.37
CA PRO A 95 -14.88 -13.11 -11.44
C PRO A 95 -14.13 -13.88 -12.52
N ARG A 96 -12.93 -13.43 -12.84
CA ARG A 96 -12.04 -14.09 -13.81
C ARG A 96 -11.75 -15.55 -13.48
N TYR A 97 -11.68 -15.87 -12.17
CA TYR A 97 -11.35 -17.21 -11.69
C TYR A 97 -12.57 -17.96 -11.14
N GLY A 98 -13.77 -17.36 -11.18
CA GLY A 98 -14.99 -17.90 -10.57
C GLY A 98 -14.81 -18.21 -9.07
N ARG A 99 -14.04 -17.40 -8.36
CA ARG A 99 -13.66 -17.62 -6.95
C ARG A 99 -13.98 -16.37 -6.12
N HIS A 100 -14.03 -16.56 -4.81
CA HIS A 100 -14.12 -15.48 -3.84
C HIS A 100 -13.14 -15.73 -2.69
N ALA A 101 -12.85 -14.70 -1.91
CA ALA A 101 -12.15 -14.80 -0.65
C ALA A 101 -12.82 -13.93 0.41
N ASP A 102 -12.87 -14.42 1.64
CA ASP A 102 -13.22 -13.62 2.81
C ASP A 102 -11.91 -13.06 3.37
N GLU A 103 -11.57 -11.83 2.95
CA GLU A 103 -10.32 -11.16 3.30
C GLU A 103 -10.45 -10.43 4.64
N LEU A 104 -9.33 -10.27 5.35
CA LEU A 104 -9.29 -9.47 6.57
C LEU A 104 -9.76 -8.05 6.29
N CYS A 105 -10.66 -7.55 7.11
CA CYS A 105 -11.14 -6.17 7.07
C CYS A 105 -10.75 -5.49 8.38
N VAL A 106 -9.69 -4.70 8.35
CA VAL A 106 -9.17 -4.05 9.55
C VAL A 106 -10.11 -2.95 10.03
N THR A 107 -10.50 -3.02 11.30
CA THR A 107 -11.37 -2.05 11.96
C THR A 107 -10.72 -1.46 13.23
N GLN A 108 -9.72 -2.14 13.75
CA GLN A 108 -9.05 -1.81 15.01
C GLN A 108 -7.61 -2.35 15.05
N LEU A 109 -6.81 -1.87 15.98
CA LEU A 109 -5.40 -2.24 16.08
C LEU A 109 -5.18 -3.72 16.41
N ALA A 110 -6.09 -4.33 17.18
CA ALA A 110 -6.01 -5.76 17.49
C ALA A 110 -6.02 -6.65 16.24
N ASP A 111 -6.71 -6.24 15.15
CA ASP A 111 -6.73 -6.95 13.87
C ASP A 111 -5.34 -6.98 13.23
N VAL A 112 -4.61 -5.85 13.30
CA VAL A 112 -3.24 -5.72 12.81
C VAL A 112 -2.29 -6.60 13.62
N ILE A 113 -2.37 -6.55 14.95
CA ILE A 113 -1.50 -7.35 15.84
C ILE A 113 -1.79 -8.84 15.70
N TRP A 114 -3.06 -9.22 15.51
CA TRP A 114 -3.39 -10.60 15.16
C TRP A 114 -2.77 -11.04 13.82
N ALA A 115 -2.80 -10.18 12.81
CA ALA A 115 -2.16 -10.50 11.54
C ALA A 115 -0.64 -10.67 11.69
N VAL A 116 0.02 -9.85 12.54
CA VAL A 116 1.43 -10.03 12.91
C VAL A 116 1.64 -11.38 13.62
N GLN A 117 0.74 -11.77 14.54
CA GLN A 117 0.77 -13.12 15.13
C GLN A 117 0.74 -14.21 14.05
N MET A 118 0.01 -14.01 12.96
CA MET A 118 -0.05 -14.90 11.80
C MET A 118 1.14 -14.73 10.85
N SER A 119 2.20 -14.03 11.26
CA SER A 119 3.45 -13.81 10.52
C SER A 119 3.33 -12.80 9.36
N THR A 120 2.35 -11.92 9.40
CA THR A 120 2.22 -10.84 8.43
C THR A 120 3.29 -9.78 8.68
N VAL A 121 4.02 -9.43 7.63
CA VAL A 121 4.98 -8.31 7.61
C VAL A 121 4.40 -7.13 6.84
N GLU A 122 3.80 -7.37 5.65
CA GLU A 122 3.27 -6.33 4.79
C GLU A 122 1.74 -6.41 4.70
N PHE A 123 1.09 -5.25 4.73
CA PHE A 123 -0.36 -5.09 4.57
C PHE A 123 -0.65 -4.43 3.23
N HIS A 124 -1.43 -5.08 2.39
CA HIS A 124 -1.76 -4.66 1.03
C HIS A 124 -3.29 -4.52 0.87
N PRO A 125 -3.88 -3.37 1.26
CA PRO A 125 -5.31 -3.16 1.17
C PRO A 125 -5.76 -2.89 -0.26
N TRP A 126 -7.01 -3.27 -0.55
CA TRP A 126 -7.71 -2.78 -1.72
C TRP A 126 -7.92 -1.26 -1.65
N ASN A 127 -8.10 -0.65 -2.80
CA ASN A 127 -8.44 0.78 -2.91
C ASN A 127 -9.95 1.04 -2.84
N SER A 128 -10.73 0.04 -2.40
CA SER A 128 -12.16 0.14 -2.08
C SER A 128 -12.42 -0.30 -0.64
N ARG A 129 -13.58 0.06 -0.10
CA ARG A 129 -14.00 -0.32 1.26
C ARG A 129 -15.11 -1.38 1.21
N ARG A 130 -15.34 -2.05 2.35
CA ARG A 130 -16.34 -3.13 2.46
C ARG A 130 -17.78 -2.70 2.19
N ALA A 131 -18.09 -1.41 2.27
CA ALA A 131 -19.42 -0.88 1.95
C ALA A 131 -19.78 -1.12 0.48
N ASP A 132 -18.80 -1.01 -0.42
CA ASP A 132 -18.91 -1.40 -1.83
C ASP A 132 -17.52 -1.72 -2.37
N THR A 133 -17.19 -3.01 -2.47
CA THR A 133 -15.87 -3.47 -2.93
C THR A 133 -15.62 -3.24 -4.41
N GLU A 134 -16.65 -2.91 -5.20
CA GLU A 134 -16.52 -2.64 -6.63
C GLU A 134 -16.35 -1.13 -6.95
N LYS A 135 -16.44 -0.27 -5.92
CA LYS A 135 -16.30 1.19 -6.03
C LYS A 135 -15.08 1.69 -5.27
N PRO A 136 -13.93 1.89 -5.93
CA PRO A 136 -12.79 2.52 -5.30
C PRO A 136 -13.13 3.89 -4.70
N ASP A 137 -12.65 4.12 -3.46
CA ASP A 137 -12.68 5.41 -2.78
C ASP A 137 -11.29 6.04 -2.68
N GLU A 138 -10.30 5.38 -3.28
CA GLU A 138 -8.90 5.80 -3.25
C GLU A 138 -8.27 5.59 -4.62
N TRP A 139 -7.75 6.68 -5.18
CA TRP A 139 -6.92 6.65 -6.37
C TRP A 139 -5.46 6.66 -5.95
N ARG A 140 -4.67 5.78 -6.54
CA ARG A 140 -3.24 5.58 -6.23
C ARG A 140 -2.40 5.87 -7.45
N ILE A 141 -1.46 6.79 -7.29
CA ILE A 141 -0.42 7.07 -8.28
C ILE A 141 0.85 6.42 -7.75
N ASP A 142 1.39 5.47 -8.50
CA ASP A 142 2.62 4.75 -8.17
C ASP A 142 3.74 5.23 -9.10
N LEU A 143 4.69 5.95 -8.52
CA LEU A 143 5.90 6.45 -9.18
C LEU A 143 6.98 5.38 -9.07
N ASP A 144 7.03 4.46 -10.06
CA ASP A 144 7.89 3.26 -10.07
C ASP A 144 9.13 3.47 -10.96
N PRO A 145 10.31 3.77 -10.37
CA PRO A 145 11.52 3.98 -11.15
C PRO A 145 12.03 2.69 -11.77
N MET A 146 12.39 2.75 -13.06
CA MET A 146 13.11 1.68 -13.75
C MET A 146 14.50 1.46 -13.11
N PRO A 147 15.20 0.35 -13.38
CA PRO A 147 16.39 -0.05 -12.62
C PRO A 147 17.51 0.98 -12.53
N GLU A 148 17.72 1.79 -13.58
CA GLU A 148 18.76 2.80 -13.67
C GLU A 148 18.26 4.22 -13.35
N CYS A 149 16.94 4.39 -13.15
CA CYS A 149 16.34 5.65 -12.73
C CYS A 149 16.72 5.97 -11.27
N ASP A 150 17.27 7.15 -11.03
CA ASP A 150 17.65 7.61 -9.72
C ASP A 150 16.49 8.24 -8.93
N PHE A 151 16.68 8.43 -7.64
CA PHE A 151 15.64 9.03 -6.79
C PHE A 151 15.48 10.54 -7.03
N ALA A 152 16.47 11.21 -7.60
CA ALA A 152 16.35 12.62 -8.00
C ALA A 152 15.31 12.76 -9.13
N THR A 153 15.27 11.82 -10.07
CA THR A 153 14.20 11.75 -11.09
C THR A 153 12.83 11.52 -10.46
N VAL A 154 12.73 10.62 -9.48
CA VAL A 154 11.46 10.39 -8.75
C VAL A 154 10.96 11.69 -8.09
N ARG A 155 11.83 12.48 -7.47
CA ARG A 155 11.49 13.79 -6.88
C ARG A 155 10.98 14.78 -7.93
N ARG A 156 11.71 14.92 -9.06
CA ARG A 156 11.27 15.83 -10.14
C ARG A 156 9.88 15.45 -10.65
N VAL A 157 9.65 14.17 -10.91
CA VAL A 157 8.34 13.68 -11.37
C VAL A 157 7.26 13.86 -10.31
N ALA A 158 7.57 13.68 -9.03
CA ALA A 158 6.63 13.95 -7.93
C ALA A 158 6.18 15.41 -7.91
N HIS A 159 7.10 16.36 -8.13
CA HIS A 159 6.76 17.79 -8.24
C HIS A 159 5.87 18.08 -9.46
N VAL A 160 6.19 17.52 -10.63
CA VAL A 160 5.32 17.67 -11.81
C VAL A 160 3.93 17.07 -11.58
N ALA A 161 3.87 15.90 -10.94
CA ALA A 161 2.60 15.28 -10.56
C ALA A 161 1.80 16.16 -9.56
N HIS A 162 2.48 16.81 -8.62
CA HIS A 162 1.87 17.74 -7.67
C HIS A 162 1.28 18.95 -8.37
N GLU A 163 2.02 19.57 -9.30
CA GLU A 163 1.54 20.69 -10.11
C GLU A 163 0.26 20.32 -10.88
N VAL A 164 0.22 19.14 -11.49
CA VAL A 164 -0.98 18.66 -12.20
C VAL A 164 -2.16 18.47 -11.25
N LEU A 165 -1.93 17.92 -10.05
CA LEU A 165 -2.97 17.78 -9.04
C LEU A 165 -3.49 19.14 -8.55
N ASP A 166 -2.61 20.11 -8.31
CA ASP A 166 -2.97 21.46 -7.88
C ASP A 166 -3.81 22.19 -8.92
N GLU A 167 -3.45 22.10 -10.21
CA GLU A 167 -4.24 22.67 -11.31
C GLU A 167 -5.65 22.08 -11.39
N LEU A 168 -5.81 20.81 -11.01
CA LEU A 168 -7.11 20.13 -10.93
C LEU A 168 -7.85 20.41 -9.62
N GLY A 169 -7.23 21.10 -8.66
CA GLY A 169 -7.77 21.28 -7.31
C GLY A 169 -7.89 19.97 -6.53
N ILE A 170 -7.00 19.01 -6.80
CA ILE A 170 -6.99 17.69 -6.17
C ILE A 170 -5.87 17.63 -5.14
N VAL A 171 -6.21 17.25 -3.90
CA VAL A 171 -5.24 17.09 -2.82
C VAL A 171 -4.65 15.69 -2.87
N GLY A 172 -3.33 15.61 -3.09
CA GLY A 172 -2.57 14.37 -3.06
C GLY A 172 -1.74 14.22 -1.79
N TYR A 173 -1.63 13.01 -1.28
CA TYR A 173 -0.91 12.65 -0.06
C TYR A 173 0.28 11.76 -0.39
N PRO A 174 1.52 12.29 -0.38
CA PRO A 174 2.71 11.52 -0.73
C PRO A 174 3.14 10.59 0.41
N LYS A 175 3.72 9.46 0.02
CA LYS A 175 4.44 8.55 0.91
C LYS A 175 5.56 7.85 0.17
N THR A 176 6.59 7.40 0.89
CA THR A 176 7.56 6.48 0.30
C THR A 176 6.91 5.13 0.01
N SER A 177 7.37 4.45 -1.03
CA SER A 177 6.90 3.07 -1.31
C SER A 177 7.45 2.05 -0.31
N GLY A 178 8.48 2.43 0.46
CA GLY A 178 9.33 1.52 1.22
C GLY A 178 10.24 0.66 0.31
N GLY A 179 10.32 1.04 -0.96
CA GLY A 179 11.25 0.56 -1.97
C GLY A 179 12.00 1.73 -2.57
N ARG A 180 11.97 1.88 -3.90
CA ARG A 180 12.75 2.89 -4.64
C ARG A 180 11.93 4.11 -5.08
N GLY A 181 10.59 4.04 -5.01
CA GLY A 181 9.69 5.05 -5.52
C GLY A 181 8.85 5.76 -4.46
N LEU A 182 7.91 6.55 -4.94
CA LEU A 182 6.91 7.26 -4.15
C LEU A 182 5.51 6.84 -4.59
N HIS A 183 4.55 6.90 -3.67
CA HIS A 183 3.14 6.77 -3.97
C HIS A 183 2.41 8.05 -3.59
N LEU A 184 1.46 8.49 -4.42
CA LEU A 184 0.56 9.58 -4.09
C LEU A 184 -0.85 9.00 -3.93
N TYR A 185 -1.46 9.23 -2.78
CA TYR A 185 -2.80 8.74 -2.47
C TYR A 185 -3.80 9.87 -2.50
N ILE A 186 -4.92 9.66 -3.15
CA ILE A 186 -6.00 10.64 -3.29
C ILE A 186 -7.30 9.99 -2.87
N ARG A 187 -8.09 10.66 -2.01
CA ARG A 187 -9.43 10.24 -1.72
C ARG A 187 -10.36 10.67 -2.84
N ILE A 188 -11.12 9.71 -3.39
CA ILE A 188 -12.11 9.96 -4.44
C ILE A 188 -13.51 9.55 -3.98
N LYS A 189 -14.52 10.13 -4.60
CA LYS A 189 -15.91 9.72 -4.39
C LYS A 189 -16.10 8.29 -4.92
N PRO A 190 -16.70 7.35 -4.15
CA PRO A 190 -16.86 5.95 -4.56
C PRO A 190 -18.03 5.78 -5.54
N GLN A 191 -17.95 6.41 -6.72
CA GLN A 191 -18.99 6.36 -7.75
C GLN A 191 -18.55 5.66 -9.03
N TRP A 192 -17.25 5.56 -9.28
CA TRP A 192 -16.69 4.92 -10.46
C TRP A 192 -16.24 3.49 -10.15
N GLY A 193 -16.27 2.63 -11.18
CA GLY A 193 -15.67 1.30 -11.10
C GLY A 193 -14.16 1.34 -11.36
N PHE A 194 -13.49 0.21 -11.12
CA PHE A 194 -12.05 0.06 -11.35
C PHE A 194 -11.61 0.45 -12.77
N GLY A 195 -12.43 0.16 -13.78
CA GLY A 195 -12.13 0.51 -15.17
C GLY A 195 -12.00 2.02 -15.37
N ASP A 196 -12.94 2.79 -14.82
CA ASP A 196 -12.92 4.25 -14.94
C ASP A 196 -11.78 4.87 -14.13
N VAL A 197 -11.54 4.38 -12.91
CA VAL A 197 -10.42 4.87 -12.08
C VAL A 197 -9.09 4.62 -12.79
N ARG A 198 -8.93 3.47 -13.44
CA ARG A 198 -7.73 3.14 -14.21
C ARG A 198 -7.59 3.99 -15.49
N ARG A 199 -8.70 4.30 -16.18
CA ARG A 199 -8.70 5.22 -17.33
C ARG A 199 -8.28 6.63 -16.91
N ALA A 200 -8.83 7.13 -15.81
CA ALA A 200 -8.46 8.40 -15.21
C ALA A 200 -6.97 8.44 -14.82
N ALA A 201 -6.48 7.35 -14.19
CA ALA A 201 -5.08 7.22 -13.81
C ALA A 201 -4.13 7.25 -15.02
N LEU A 202 -4.49 6.60 -16.15
CA LEU A 202 -3.71 6.65 -17.38
C LEU A 202 -3.71 8.06 -18.00
N ALA A 203 -4.86 8.74 -18.01
CA ALA A 203 -4.94 10.10 -18.53
C ALA A 203 -4.07 11.07 -17.71
N PHE A 204 -4.07 10.94 -16.40
CA PHE A 204 -3.16 11.67 -15.52
C PHE A 204 -1.68 11.35 -15.82
N ALA A 205 -1.34 10.07 -15.90
CA ALA A 205 0.04 9.64 -16.19
C ALA A 205 0.55 10.21 -17.53
N ARG A 206 -0.29 10.23 -18.58
CA ARG A 206 0.02 10.86 -19.87
C ARG A 206 0.20 12.37 -19.79
N GLU A 207 -0.55 13.05 -18.90
CA GLU A 207 -0.34 14.49 -18.68
C GLU A 207 1.03 14.74 -18.06
N VAL A 208 1.40 13.95 -17.05
CA VAL A 208 2.74 14.06 -16.43
C VAL A 208 3.84 13.72 -17.43
N GLU A 209 3.68 12.66 -18.25
CA GLU A 209 4.61 12.30 -19.32
C GLU A 209 4.80 13.43 -20.34
N ARG A 210 3.71 14.13 -20.72
CA ARG A 210 3.80 15.30 -21.62
C ARG A 210 4.58 16.47 -21.03
N ARG A 211 4.57 16.64 -19.72
CA ARG A 211 5.30 17.70 -19.01
C ARG A 211 6.76 17.33 -18.72
N ALA A 212 7.03 16.04 -18.54
CA ALA A 212 8.36 15.51 -18.25
C ALA A 212 8.72 14.33 -19.17
N PRO A 213 8.77 14.53 -20.51
CA PRO A 213 8.92 13.44 -21.48
C PRO A 213 10.27 12.72 -21.40
N GLU A 214 11.30 13.37 -20.86
CA GLU A 214 12.63 12.77 -20.68
C GLU A 214 12.71 11.88 -19.42
N ASP A 215 11.84 12.13 -18.43
CA ASP A 215 11.87 11.45 -17.14
C ASP A 215 10.80 10.34 -17.03
N VAL A 216 9.67 10.47 -17.72
CA VAL A 216 8.45 9.65 -17.49
C VAL A 216 8.09 8.80 -18.70
N THR A 217 7.60 7.59 -18.43
CA THR A 217 6.98 6.75 -19.45
C THR A 217 5.66 6.17 -18.97
N THR A 218 4.69 6.07 -19.88
CA THR A 218 3.43 5.33 -19.75
C THR A 218 3.43 4.03 -20.53
N THR A 219 4.54 3.65 -21.15
CA THR A 219 4.70 2.44 -21.95
C THR A 219 4.37 1.19 -21.14
N TRP A 220 3.41 0.39 -21.63
CA TRP A 220 2.92 -0.80 -20.92
C TRP A 220 4.01 -1.86 -20.68
N TRP A 221 4.72 -2.22 -21.76
CA TRP A 221 5.67 -3.32 -21.69
C TRP A 221 6.99 -2.87 -21.08
N ARG A 222 7.34 -3.43 -19.94
CA ARG A 222 8.58 -3.12 -19.21
C ARG A 222 9.84 -3.22 -20.08
N LYS A 223 9.89 -4.19 -21.01
CA LYS A 223 11.02 -4.41 -21.91
C LYS A 223 11.24 -3.26 -22.93
N ASP A 224 10.20 -2.47 -23.18
CA ASP A 224 10.21 -1.38 -24.15
C ASP A 224 10.39 -0.01 -23.47
N ARG A 225 10.56 0.02 -22.12
CA ARG A 225 10.80 1.23 -21.34
C ARG A 225 12.29 1.53 -21.29
N ASP A 226 12.63 2.83 -21.30
CA ASP A 226 13.98 3.30 -21.02
C ASP A 226 14.35 2.90 -19.57
N PRO A 227 15.52 2.27 -19.33
CA PRO A 227 15.94 1.89 -17.98
C PRO A 227 16.20 3.07 -17.03
N GLU A 228 16.41 4.28 -17.53
CA GLU A 228 16.58 5.52 -16.75
C GLU A 228 15.25 6.23 -16.49
N SER A 229 14.13 5.80 -17.12
CA SER A 229 12.83 6.43 -16.97
C SER A 229 12.11 6.02 -15.69
N LEU A 230 11.09 6.81 -15.32
CA LEU A 230 10.12 6.50 -14.29
C LEU A 230 8.80 6.07 -14.94
N PHE A 231 8.28 4.92 -14.55
CA PHE A 231 6.96 4.46 -14.96
C PHE A 231 5.90 4.92 -13.95
N ILE A 232 4.89 5.64 -14.43
CA ILE A 232 3.71 5.90 -13.60
C ILE A 232 2.77 4.70 -13.75
N ASP A 233 2.77 3.82 -12.72
CA ASP A 233 1.98 2.59 -12.78
C ASP A 233 0.49 2.85 -12.49
N TYR A 234 -0.23 3.20 -13.54
CA TYR A 234 -1.68 3.36 -13.51
C TYR A 234 -2.46 2.06 -13.26
N ASN A 235 -1.80 0.89 -13.41
CA ASN A 235 -2.41 -0.41 -13.20
C ASN A 235 -2.59 -0.77 -11.73
N GLN A 236 -1.97 -0.05 -10.82
CA GLN A 236 -2.27 -0.18 -9.38
C GLN A 236 -3.73 0.17 -9.06
N ASN A 237 -4.43 0.79 -10.01
CA ASN A 237 -5.87 1.07 -9.91
C ASN A 237 -6.75 0.03 -10.62
N ALA A 238 -6.16 -1.03 -11.16
CA ALA A 238 -6.92 -2.16 -11.68
C ALA A 238 -7.52 -2.99 -10.53
N ARG A 239 -8.63 -3.68 -10.82
CA ARG A 239 -9.22 -4.61 -9.88
C ARG A 239 -8.21 -5.68 -9.49
N ASP A 240 -8.20 -6.10 -8.23
CA ASP A 240 -7.30 -7.09 -7.63
C ASP A 240 -5.84 -6.65 -7.47
N HIS A 241 -5.48 -5.43 -7.89
CA HIS A 241 -4.16 -4.87 -7.64
C HIS A 241 -4.12 -4.18 -6.28
N THR A 242 -3.06 -4.45 -5.54
CA THR A 242 -2.85 -3.90 -4.20
C THR A 242 -1.39 -3.50 -4.01
N ILE A 243 -1.16 -2.44 -3.27
CA ILE A 243 0.19 -1.97 -2.89
C ILE A 243 0.30 -1.82 -1.38
N ALA A 244 1.53 -1.79 -0.86
CA ALA A 244 1.77 -1.64 0.56
C ALA A 244 1.14 -0.36 1.11
N SER A 245 0.36 -0.49 2.17
CA SER A 245 -0.31 0.65 2.82
C SER A 245 0.68 1.60 3.46
N ALA A 246 0.22 2.82 3.79
CA ALA A 246 0.94 3.67 4.70
C ALA A 246 1.24 2.92 6.01
N TYR A 247 2.44 3.14 6.54
CA TYR A 247 2.99 2.48 7.74
C TYR A 247 3.22 0.97 7.63
N SER A 248 3.02 0.34 6.48
CA SER A 248 3.37 -1.07 6.28
C SER A 248 4.90 -1.24 6.21
N VAL A 249 5.43 -2.13 7.04
CA VAL A 249 6.82 -2.59 6.92
C VAL A 249 6.96 -3.37 5.62
N ARG A 250 8.13 -3.28 4.97
CA ARG A 250 8.45 -4.05 3.77
C ARG A 250 9.29 -5.27 4.11
N GLY A 251 9.03 -6.35 3.41
CA GLY A 251 9.77 -7.60 3.54
C GLY A 251 11.11 -7.55 2.81
N ASN A 252 11.98 -6.61 3.19
CA ASN A 252 13.34 -6.47 2.70
C ASN A 252 14.34 -6.47 3.87
N PRO A 253 15.65 -6.69 3.62
CA PRO A 253 16.65 -6.80 4.69
C PRO A 253 16.74 -5.58 5.61
N GLU A 254 16.44 -4.41 5.10
CA GLU A 254 16.51 -3.11 5.79
C GLU A 254 15.28 -2.82 6.64
N ALA A 255 14.22 -3.64 6.52
CA ALA A 255 12.92 -3.44 7.17
C ALA A 255 12.40 -2.00 6.95
N THR A 256 12.47 -1.52 5.70
CA THR A 256 11.96 -0.21 5.35
C THR A 256 10.44 -0.14 5.54
N VAL A 257 9.92 1.06 5.63
CA VAL A 257 8.50 1.32 5.86
C VAL A 257 7.95 2.22 4.76
N SER A 258 6.78 1.88 4.27
CA SER A 258 6.01 2.76 3.38
C SER A 258 5.44 3.92 4.18
N THR A 259 6.15 5.05 4.21
CA THR A 259 5.97 6.12 5.20
C THR A 259 5.36 7.37 4.60
N PRO A 260 4.24 7.88 5.16
CA PRO A 260 3.73 9.21 4.84
C PRO A 260 4.76 10.31 5.05
N ILE A 261 4.86 11.18 4.05
CA ILE A 261 5.69 12.39 4.06
C ILE A 261 4.85 13.59 3.64
N SER A 262 5.29 14.81 3.97
CA SER A 262 4.70 16.02 3.42
C SER A 262 5.34 16.36 2.06
N TRP A 263 4.67 17.21 1.28
CA TRP A 263 5.22 17.70 0.02
C TRP A 263 6.53 18.47 0.22
N ASP A 264 6.65 19.22 1.32
CA ASP A 264 7.87 19.97 1.67
C ASP A 264 9.07 19.06 2.00
N GLU A 265 8.83 17.78 2.31
CA GLU A 265 9.90 16.83 2.61
C GLU A 265 10.45 16.12 1.37
N ILE A 266 9.79 16.21 0.21
CA ILE A 266 10.14 15.45 -1.01
C ILE A 266 11.63 15.58 -1.36
N ASP A 267 12.19 16.80 -1.27
CA ASP A 267 13.58 17.07 -1.65
C ASP A 267 14.60 16.68 -0.58
N ALA A 268 14.13 16.45 0.66
CA ALA A 268 15.00 16.22 1.81
C ALA A 268 15.11 14.75 2.22
N VAL A 269 14.16 13.89 1.82
CA VAL A 269 14.09 12.49 2.26
C VAL A 269 14.71 11.54 1.27
N GLU A 270 15.27 10.46 1.78
CA GLU A 270 15.69 9.29 1.01
C GLU A 270 14.82 8.07 1.36
N PRO A 271 14.59 7.13 0.44
CA PRO A 271 13.74 5.96 0.70
C PRO A 271 14.16 5.14 1.93
N ASN A 272 15.48 5.06 2.18
CA ASN A 272 16.03 4.27 3.28
C ASN A 272 16.06 4.99 4.64
N ASP A 273 15.64 6.25 4.71
CA ASP A 273 15.51 6.98 5.98
C ASP A 273 14.40 6.39 6.86
N PHE A 274 13.42 5.74 6.23
CA PHE A 274 12.22 5.25 6.89
C PHE A 274 12.27 3.73 7.08
N THR A 275 12.58 3.34 8.29
CA THR A 275 12.69 1.93 8.70
C THR A 275 11.82 1.65 9.91
N ILE A 276 11.65 0.38 10.24
CA ILE A 276 11.00 -0.07 11.49
C ILE A 276 11.59 0.59 12.75
N ARG A 277 12.84 1.11 12.69
CA ARG A 277 13.52 1.76 13.82
C ARG A 277 13.31 3.27 13.87
N THR A 278 13.16 3.94 12.72
CA THR A 278 13.12 5.40 12.64
C THR A 278 11.68 5.95 12.61
N VAL A 279 10.75 5.18 12.03
CA VAL A 279 9.36 5.62 11.87
C VAL A 279 8.60 5.77 13.20
N PRO A 280 8.81 4.95 14.26
CA PRO A 280 8.15 5.16 15.54
C PRO A 280 8.37 6.54 16.14
N ASP A 281 9.62 7.02 16.19
CA ASP A 281 9.96 8.34 16.72
C ASP A 281 9.39 9.46 15.83
N ARG A 282 9.42 9.27 14.50
CA ARG A 282 8.79 10.18 13.55
C ARG A 282 7.28 10.29 13.81
N PHE A 283 6.59 9.14 13.94
CA PHE A 283 5.15 9.09 14.18
C PHE A 283 4.79 9.74 15.52
N ALA A 284 5.55 9.46 16.57
CA ALA A 284 5.34 10.09 17.88
C ALA A 284 5.48 11.62 17.84
N LYS A 285 6.37 12.14 16.97
CA LYS A 285 6.63 13.57 16.82
C LYS A 285 5.62 14.29 15.92
N LEU A 286 5.27 13.67 14.78
CA LEU A 286 4.51 14.33 13.71
C LEU A 286 3.05 13.83 13.62
N GLY A 287 2.73 12.70 14.24
CA GLY A 287 1.44 12.02 14.05
C GLY A 287 1.32 11.40 12.67
N ASP A 288 0.08 11.12 12.27
CA ASP A 288 -0.23 10.59 10.96
C ASP A 288 -0.39 11.71 9.92
N LEU A 289 0.60 11.91 9.06
CA LEU A 289 0.57 12.91 8.00
C LEU A 289 -0.50 12.63 6.93
N HIS A 290 -1.05 11.43 6.86
CA HIS A 290 -2.17 11.10 6.00
C HIS A 290 -3.54 11.23 6.70
N ALA A 291 -3.60 11.67 7.97
CA ALA A 291 -4.87 11.82 8.70
C ALA A 291 -5.91 12.65 7.94
N PRO A 292 -5.54 13.77 7.26
CA PRO A 292 -6.49 14.61 6.55
C PRO A 292 -7.02 14.01 5.23
N ILE A 293 -6.55 12.84 4.79
CA ILE A 293 -6.96 12.27 3.48
C ILE A 293 -8.48 12.03 3.38
N ASP A 294 -9.14 11.79 4.50
CA ASP A 294 -10.58 11.52 4.54
C ASP A 294 -11.44 12.82 4.60
N ASP A 295 -10.81 14.02 4.71
CA ASP A 295 -11.52 15.28 4.83
C ASP A 295 -12.22 15.71 3.52
N VAL A 296 -11.61 15.37 2.37
CA VAL A 296 -12.13 15.75 1.05
C VAL A 296 -12.05 14.59 0.07
N ALA A 297 -13.17 14.22 -0.53
CA ALA A 297 -13.22 13.24 -1.62
C ALA A 297 -13.42 13.94 -2.97
N HIS A 298 -12.46 13.75 -3.87
CA HIS A 298 -12.41 14.38 -5.18
C HIS A 298 -13.24 13.66 -6.24
N SER A 299 -13.68 14.42 -7.27
CA SER A 299 -14.26 13.86 -8.49
C SER A 299 -13.15 13.43 -9.46
N LEU A 300 -13.39 12.35 -10.22
CA LEU A 300 -12.54 11.95 -11.34
C LEU A 300 -13.02 12.51 -12.68
N ASP A 301 -14.14 13.28 -12.72
CA ASP A 301 -14.71 13.78 -13.96
C ASP A 301 -13.69 14.53 -14.83
N PRO A 302 -12.84 15.46 -14.33
CA PRO A 302 -11.85 16.13 -15.14
C PRO A 302 -10.85 15.18 -15.80
N LEU A 303 -10.44 14.13 -15.10
CA LEU A 303 -9.51 13.12 -15.60
C LEU A 303 -10.18 12.19 -16.62
N LEU A 304 -11.46 11.90 -16.45
CA LEU A 304 -12.24 11.12 -17.41
C LEU A 304 -12.48 11.91 -18.70
N GLU A 305 -12.67 13.24 -18.61
CA GLU A 305 -12.69 14.12 -19.80
C GLU A 305 -11.34 14.08 -20.55
N TRP A 306 -10.22 14.03 -19.83
CA TRP A 306 -8.90 13.84 -20.46
C TRP A 306 -8.78 12.46 -21.10
N ALA A 307 -9.26 11.40 -20.45
CA ALA A 307 -9.26 10.05 -21.02
C ALA A 307 -10.08 10.01 -22.33
N GLU A 308 -11.26 10.62 -22.36
CA GLU A 308 -12.08 10.72 -23.57
C GLU A 308 -11.40 11.56 -24.68
N ARG A 309 -10.70 12.63 -24.33
CA ARG A 309 -9.90 13.43 -25.27
C ARG A 309 -8.81 12.56 -25.89
N ASP A 310 -8.08 11.80 -25.08
CA ASP A 310 -6.99 10.94 -25.53
C ASP A 310 -7.51 9.82 -26.45
N GLU A 311 -8.62 9.19 -26.10
CA GLU A 311 -9.30 8.16 -26.90
C GLU A 311 -9.76 8.72 -28.27
N ARG A 312 -10.34 9.93 -28.29
CA ARG A 312 -10.72 10.63 -29.53
C ARG A 312 -9.51 10.99 -30.41
N ALA A 313 -8.34 11.20 -29.79
CA ALA A 313 -7.07 11.39 -30.49
C ALA A 313 -6.44 10.08 -30.99
N GLY A 314 -7.07 8.93 -30.77
CA GLY A 314 -6.60 7.62 -31.20
C GLY A 314 -5.58 6.96 -30.25
N LEU A 315 -5.40 7.49 -29.04
CA LEU A 315 -4.58 6.85 -28.04
C LEU A 315 -5.33 5.66 -27.42
N GLU A 316 -4.66 4.53 -27.31
CA GLU A 316 -5.25 3.33 -26.71
C GLU A 316 -5.58 3.54 -25.24
N GLY A 317 -6.69 2.98 -24.79
CA GLY A 317 -7.04 2.87 -23.36
C GLY A 317 -6.02 2.03 -22.60
N PRO A 318 -6.17 1.88 -21.27
CA PRO A 318 -5.26 1.04 -20.50
C PRO A 318 -5.31 -0.40 -21.02
N ALA A 319 -4.13 -0.96 -21.33
CA ALA A 319 -4.03 -2.35 -21.79
C ALA A 319 -4.66 -3.31 -20.77
N GLU A 320 -5.34 -4.36 -21.23
CA GLU A 320 -5.85 -5.40 -20.34
C GLU A 320 -4.70 -5.98 -19.50
N PRO A 321 -4.87 -6.10 -18.16
CA PRO A 321 -3.83 -6.70 -17.34
C PRO A 321 -3.55 -8.12 -17.86
N ALA A 322 -2.27 -8.44 -18.02
CA ALA A 322 -1.85 -9.77 -18.45
C ALA A 322 -2.49 -10.85 -17.56
N SER A 323 -2.98 -11.88 -18.20
CA SER A 323 -3.69 -13.00 -17.58
C SER A 323 -2.78 -13.88 -16.74
#